data_3baf1bbd3c9d5d7650401f69586af7b7
#
_entry.id   3baf1bbd3c9d5d7650401f69586af7b7
#
_cell.length_a   1.000
_cell.length_b   1.000
_cell.length_c   1.000
_cell.angle_alpha   90.00
_cell.angle_beta   90.00
_cell.angle_gamma   90.00
#
_symmetry.space_group_name_H-M   'P 1'
#
loop_
_entity.id
_entity.type
_entity.pdbx_description
1 polymer ?
#
loop_
_entity_poly.entity_id
_entity_poly.type
_entity_poly.pdbx_seq_one_letter_code
_entity_poly.pdbx_strand_id
1 'polypeptide(L)'
;MFATTGFYRASNVYSQITDGIISQVVPGAVIVVSLTSTGLAATIYSDPLLTLTIPNSTVYADVNGAYSYYIPLNYMVTETISSPNLGSVVIPNIGINGPIVGTLTTTNAVSDVVSATGILSTSHVSLQPTNAAAATMFSSTYVSSKAAGSVTITHPSTAGATFDVIITPY
;
A
#
# COMPACT_ATOMS: atom_id res chain seq x y z
N MET A 1 -3.55 -12.70 -15.72
CA MET A 1 -4.03 -12.45 -14.35
C MET A 1 -2.85 -12.67 -13.42
N PHE A 2 -2.22 -11.63 -12.92
CA PHE A 2 -1.09 -11.75 -11.99
C PHE A 2 -1.66 -12.06 -10.61
N ALA A 3 -1.16 -13.14 -9.98
CA ALA A 3 -1.49 -13.43 -8.60
C ALA A 3 -0.92 -12.30 -7.73
N THR A 4 -1.79 -11.54 -7.09
CA THR A 4 -1.39 -10.49 -6.15
C THR A 4 -0.95 -11.19 -4.86
N THR A 5 0.35 -11.33 -4.67
CA THR A 5 0.90 -11.86 -3.42
C THR A 5 0.87 -10.75 -2.37
N GLY A 6 0.27 -11.02 -1.21
CA GLY A 6 0.23 -10.08 -0.11
C GLY A 6 1.58 -9.92 0.59
N PHE A 7 1.81 -8.74 1.18
CA PHE A 7 2.91 -8.53 2.11
C PHE A 7 2.58 -9.20 3.45
N TYR A 8 3.46 -10.07 3.94
CA TYR A 8 3.31 -10.77 5.21
C TYR A 8 3.89 -9.93 6.35
N ARG A 9 3.06 -9.64 7.32
CA ARG A 9 3.45 -9.02 8.59
C ARG A 9 3.34 -10.05 9.71
N ALA A 10 4.44 -10.30 10.41
CA ALA A 10 4.46 -11.07 11.65
C ALA A 10 5.30 -10.34 12.70
N SER A 11 4.85 -10.35 13.94
CA SER A 11 5.55 -9.73 15.06
C SER A 11 5.08 -10.33 16.38
N ASN A 12 5.78 -9.96 17.46
CA ASN A 12 5.41 -10.32 18.82
C ASN A 12 5.18 -9.06 19.66
N VAL A 13 4.23 -9.11 20.57
CA VAL A 13 3.96 -8.03 21.52
C VAL A 13 4.67 -8.33 22.83
N TYR A 14 5.54 -7.41 23.24
CA TYR A 14 6.25 -7.46 24.51
C TYR A 14 5.99 -6.20 25.33
N SER A 15 5.83 -6.35 26.65
CA SER A 15 5.88 -5.23 27.57
C SER A 15 7.31 -5.03 28.09
N GLN A 16 7.79 -3.80 28.11
CA GLN A 16 8.99 -3.46 28.88
C GLN A 16 8.57 -3.05 30.29
N ILE A 17 9.12 -3.72 31.30
CA ILE A 17 9.04 -3.28 32.67
C ILE A 17 10.26 -2.39 32.94
N THR A 18 10.05 -1.15 33.34
CA THR A 18 11.04 -0.07 33.35
C THR A 18 12.14 -0.23 34.45
N ASP A 19 12.10 -1.28 35.25
CA ASP A 19 13.06 -1.48 36.34
C ASP A 19 13.62 -2.93 36.29
N GLY A 20 14.65 -3.12 35.44
CA GLY A 20 15.40 -4.38 35.38
C GLY A 20 14.87 -5.44 34.44
N ILE A 21 14.96 -5.14 33.13
CA ILE A 21 15.19 -6.13 32.04
C ILE A 21 14.32 -7.40 32.07
N ILE A 22 13.02 -7.29 31.99
CA ILE A 22 12.19 -8.42 31.56
C ILE A 22 11.19 -7.95 30.52
N SER A 23 11.44 -8.28 29.24
CA SER A 23 10.40 -8.24 28.20
C SER A 23 9.42 -9.36 28.51
N GLN A 24 8.21 -9.04 28.92
CA GLN A 24 7.17 -10.02 29.12
C GLN A 24 6.28 -10.08 27.89
N VAL A 25 6.00 -11.29 27.42
CA VAL A 25 5.02 -11.54 26.36
C VAL A 25 3.64 -11.00 26.78
N VAL A 26 2.89 -10.44 25.85
CA VAL A 26 1.54 -9.93 26.09
C VAL A 26 0.51 -10.71 25.29
N PRO A 27 0.04 -11.85 25.81
CA PRO A 27 -1.02 -12.61 25.17
C PRO A 27 -2.33 -11.79 25.11
N GLY A 28 -3.08 -11.99 24.02
CA GLY A 28 -4.37 -11.34 23.86
C GLY A 28 -4.30 -9.83 23.61
N ALA A 29 -3.12 -9.28 23.35
CA ALA A 29 -3.02 -7.90 22.87
C ALA A 29 -3.86 -7.71 21.61
N VAL A 30 -4.56 -6.58 21.53
CA VAL A 30 -5.41 -6.23 20.38
C VAL A 30 -4.60 -5.35 19.43
N ILE A 31 -4.50 -5.77 18.18
CA ILE A 31 -3.80 -5.05 17.12
C ILE A 31 -4.85 -4.57 16.11
N VAL A 32 -5.11 -3.27 16.09
CA VAL A 32 -5.99 -2.62 15.10
C VAL A 32 -5.13 -2.05 13.98
N VAL A 33 -5.47 -2.38 12.75
CA VAL A 33 -4.70 -2.00 11.55
C VAL A 33 -5.48 -0.97 10.75
N SER A 34 -4.88 0.19 10.53
CA SER A 34 -5.45 1.29 9.75
C SER A 34 -4.54 1.68 8.59
N LEU A 35 -5.10 2.29 7.55
CA LEU A 35 -4.31 2.87 6.46
C LEU A 35 -3.55 4.10 6.98
N THR A 36 -2.24 4.12 6.82
CA THR A 36 -1.41 5.25 7.30
C THR A 36 -1.82 6.59 6.67
N SER A 37 -2.23 6.58 5.40
CA SER A 37 -2.59 7.80 4.66
C SER A 37 -3.90 8.46 5.11
N THR A 38 -4.85 7.68 5.62
CA THR A 38 -6.21 8.16 5.92
C THR A 38 -6.66 7.90 7.35
N GLY A 39 -6.00 7.01 8.07
CA GLY A 39 -6.43 6.53 9.38
C GLY A 39 -7.66 5.61 9.36
N LEU A 40 -8.22 5.33 8.17
CA LEU A 40 -9.35 4.41 8.04
C LEU A 40 -8.93 2.97 8.22
N ALA A 41 -9.87 2.10 8.60
CA ALA A 41 -9.64 0.67 8.75
C ALA A 41 -9.03 0.06 7.47
N ALA A 42 -7.91 -0.64 7.60
CA ALA A 42 -7.26 -1.30 6.48
C ALA A 42 -7.88 -2.68 6.24
N THR A 43 -8.11 -3.08 4.99
CA THR A 43 -8.47 -4.47 4.71
C THR A 43 -7.23 -5.35 4.86
N ILE A 44 -7.26 -6.26 5.82
CA ILE A 44 -6.20 -7.22 6.11
C ILE A 44 -6.69 -8.65 5.92
N TYR A 45 -5.77 -9.58 5.70
CA TYR A 45 -6.08 -10.94 5.29
C TYR A 45 -5.32 -11.97 6.13
N SER A 46 -5.88 -13.16 6.25
CA SER A 46 -5.23 -14.29 6.92
C SER A 46 -4.43 -15.18 5.96
N ASP A 47 -4.51 -14.94 4.64
CA ASP A 47 -3.86 -15.76 3.61
C ASP A 47 -3.04 -14.91 2.62
N PRO A 48 -1.98 -15.47 2.01
CA PRO A 48 -1.10 -14.74 1.08
C PRO A 48 -1.76 -14.38 -0.25
N LEU A 49 -2.86 -15.04 -0.62
CA LEU A 49 -3.62 -14.78 -1.85
C LEU A 49 -4.65 -13.65 -1.68
N LEU A 50 -4.77 -13.09 -0.48
CA LEU A 50 -5.68 -11.99 -0.16
C LEU A 50 -7.16 -12.36 -0.43
N THR A 51 -7.55 -13.60 -0.09
CA THR A 51 -8.92 -14.11 -0.31
C THR A 51 -9.75 -14.14 0.97
N LEU A 52 -9.10 -14.31 2.13
CA LEU A 52 -9.74 -14.45 3.43
C LEU A 52 -9.51 -13.19 4.27
N THR A 53 -10.47 -12.29 4.28
CA THR A 53 -10.41 -11.05 5.06
C THR A 53 -10.51 -11.31 6.56
N ILE A 54 -9.73 -10.57 7.34
CA ILE A 54 -9.84 -10.53 8.80
C ILE A 54 -10.86 -9.44 9.19
N PRO A 55 -11.91 -9.79 9.93
CA PRO A 55 -12.96 -8.84 10.30
C PRO A 55 -12.44 -7.64 11.11
N ASN A 56 -13.06 -6.49 10.91
CA ASN A 56 -12.79 -5.26 11.68
C ASN A 56 -11.32 -4.80 11.67
N SER A 57 -10.51 -5.28 10.73
CA SER A 57 -9.08 -4.93 10.65
C SER A 57 -8.32 -5.19 11.97
N THR A 58 -8.71 -6.24 12.69
CA THR A 58 -8.22 -6.50 14.05
C THR A 58 -7.67 -7.91 14.15
N VAL A 59 -6.45 -8.05 14.64
CA VAL A 59 -5.83 -9.32 15.03
C VAL A 59 -5.55 -9.34 16.52
N TYR A 60 -5.45 -10.54 17.07
CA TYR A 60 -5.16 -10.77 18.48
C TYR A 60 -3.85 -11.54 18.61
N ALA A 61 -3.00 -11.11 19.53
CA ALA A 61 -1.79 -11.85 19.84
C ALA A 61 -2.15 -13.18 20.52
N ASP A 62 -1.47 -14.25 20.13
CA ASP A 62 -1.63 -15.59 20.72
C ASP A 62 -1.02 -15.68 22.12
N VAL A 63 -0.97 -16.90 22.68
CA VAL A 63 -0.41 -17.17 24.01
C VAL A 63 1.08 -16.83 24.12
N ASN A 64 1.80 -16.74 23.00
CA ASN A 64 3.20 -16.36 22.90
C ASN A 64 3.35 -14.87 22.54
N GLY A 65 2.26 -14.10 22.50
CA GLY A 65 2.24 -12.71 22.07
C GLY A 65 2.41 -12.54 20.56
N ALA A 66 2.42 -13.62 19.79
CA ALA A 66 2.62 -13.57 18.34
C ALA A 66 1.32 -13.24 17.60
N TYR A 67 1.43 -12.45 16.54
CA TYR A 67 0.33 -12.15 15.62
C TYR A 67 0.86 -12.05 14.19
N SER A 68 -0.01 -12.28 13.22
CA SER A 68 0.33 -12.14 11.80
C SER A 68 -0.90 -11.83 10.95
N TYR A 69 -0.65 -11.19 9.82
CA TYR A 69 -1.65 -10.91 8.77
C TYR A 69 -0.96 -10.60 7.44
N TYR A 70 -1.75 -10.51 6.37
CA TYR A 70 -1.31 -10.06 5.05
C TYR A 70 -2.02 -8.78 4.67
N ILE A 71 -1.32 -7.90 3.95
CA ILE A 71 -1.86 -6.69 3.32
C ILE A 71 -1.51 -6.70 1.84
N PRO A 72 -2.31 -6.06 0.98
CA PRO A 72 -1.92 -5.86 -0.40
C PRO A 72 -0.58 -5.12 -0.52
N LEU A 73 0.21 -5.46 -1.52
CA LEU A 73 1.39 -4.67 -1.88
C LEU A 73 0.96 -3.21 -2.15
N ASN A 74 1.81 -2.25 -1.81
CA ASN A 74 1.56 -0.80 -1.90
C ASN A 74 0.58 -0.23 -0.86
N TYR A 75 0.13 -1.03 0.11
CA TYR A 75 -0.52 -0.50 1.30
C TYR A 75 0.54 -0.17 2.36
N MET A 76 0.45 1.04 2.91
CA MET A 76 1.14 1.41 4.14
C MET A 76 0.11 1.46 5.26
N VAL A 77 0.34 0.71 6.31
CA VAL A 77 -0.56 0.63 7.45
C VAL A 77 0.10 1.10 8.73
N THR A 78 -0.74 1.49 9.66
CA THR A 78 -0.38 1.84 11.04
C THR A 78 -1.02 0.80 11.95
N GLU A 79 -0.24 0.16 12.79
CA GLU A 79 -0.73 -0.71 13.85
C GLU A 79 -0.95 0.12 15.14
N THR A 80 -2.12 -0.04 15.74
CA THR A 80 -2.39 0.42 17.10
C THR A 80 -2.51 -0.81 17.97
N ILE A 81 -1.53 -1.04 18.82
CA ILE A 81 -1.46 -2.20 19.72
C ILE A 81 -1.92 -1.76 21.10
N SER A 82 -2.90 -2.45 21.67
CA SER A 82 -3.43 -2.17 22.99
C SER A 82 -3.61 -3.43 23.81
N SER A 83 -3.43 -3.30 25.13
CA SER A 83 -3.71 -4.34 26.10
C SER A 83 -4.12 -3.67 27.43
N PRO A 84 -4.96 -4.30 28.27
CA PRO A 84 -5.33 -3.75 29.56
C PRO A 84 -4.15 -3.33 30.46
N ASN A 85 -3.00 -3.95 30.28
CA ASN A 85 -1.80 -3.75 31.09
C ASN A 85 -0.71 -2.89 30.43
N LEU A 86 -0.86 -2.48 29.15
CA LEU A 86 0.20 -1.81 28.39
C LEU A 86 -0.15 -0.40 27.88
N GLY A 87 -1.41 0.01 28.03
CA GLY A 87 -1.84 1.20 27.30
C GLY A 87 -1.87 0.97 25.78
N SER A 88 -1.63 2.01 25.00
CA SER A 88 -1.66 1.94 23.53
C SER A 88 -0.32 2.33 22.95
N VAL A 89 0.17 1.52 22.00
CA VAL A 89 1.39 1.77 21.22
C VAL A 89 1.01 1.88 19.76
N VAL A 90 1.54 2.89 19.07
CA VAL A 90 1.29 3.11 17.63
C VAL A 90 2.57 2.85 16.86
N ILE A 91 2.50 1.95 15.87
CA ILE A 91 3.61 1.64 14.97
C ILE A 91 3.19 2.04 13.55
N PRO A 92 3.68 3.17 13.03
CA PRO A 92 3.30 3.66 11.71
C PRO A 92 4.16 3.04 10.59
N ASN A 93 3.70 3.19 9.35
CA ASN A 93 4.45 2.92 8.12
C ASN A 93 4.92 1.46 7.96
N ILE A 94 4.04 0.52 8.29
CA ILE A 94 4.27 -0.90 8.04
C ILE A 94 3.79 -1.24 6.63
N GLY A 95 4.65 -1.86 5.84
CA GLY A 95 4.35 -2.30 4.48
C GLY A 95 5.54 -2.13 3.55
N ILE A 96 5.33 -2.49 2.30
CA ILE A 96 6.31 -2.30 1.22
C ILE A 96 5.71 -1.33 0.20
N ASN A 97 6.32 -0.18 0.04
CA ASN A 97 6.09 0.71 -1.08
C ASN A 97 6.82 0.15 -2.32
N GLY A 98 6.28 -0.91 -2.90
CA GLY A 98 6.75 -1.40 -4.19
C GLY A 98 6.30 -0.48 -5.33
N PRO A 99 6.95 -0.55 -6.51
CA PRO A 99 6.49 0.19 -7.67
C PRO A 99 5.09 -0.30 -8.09
N ILE A 100 4.20 0.64 -8.37
CA ILE A 100 2.89 0.38 -8.95
C ILE A 100 3.12 0.30 -10.45
N VAL A 101 2.81 -0.84 -11.06
CA VAL A 101 2.95 -1.05 -12.50
C VAL A 101 1.57 -1.17 -13.11
N GLY A 102 1.29 -0.40 -14.14
CA GLY A 102 0.04 -0.41 -14.88
C GLY A 102 0.24 -0.05 -16.34
N THR A 103 -0.80 -0.16 -17.13
CA THR A 103 -0.81 0.25 -18.54
C THR A 103 -1.81 1.38 -18.71
N LEU A 104 -1.37 2.47 -19.33
CA LEU A 104 -2.22 3.54 -19.82
C LEU A 104 -2.50 3.30 -21.30
N THR A 105 -3.76 3.29 -21.68
CA THR A 105 -4.19 3.40 -23.08
C THR A 105 -4.83 4.77 -23.26
N THR A 106 -4.25 5.59 -24.13
CA THR A 106 -4.74 6.96 -24.32
C THR A 106 -6.10 6.98 -25.02
N THR A 107 -6.91 7.97 -24.63
CA THR A 107 -8.18 8.31 -25.27
C THR A 107 -7.99 9.42 -26.31
N ASN A 108 -9.09 9.91 -26.92
CA ASN A 108 -9.07 11.11 -27.75
C ASN A 108 -9.05 12.43 -26.94
N ALA A 109 -8.93 12.34 -25.62
CA ALA A 109 -8.70 13.51 -24.77
C ALA A 109 -7.26 14.01 -24.90
N VAL A 110 -6.97 15.15 -24.31
CA VAL A 110 -5.60 15.70 -24.20
C VAL A 110 -4.90 15.27 -22.90
N SER A 111 -5.62 14.53 -22.06
CA SER A 111 -5.08 13.95 -20.82
C SER A 111 -5.91 12.77 -20.37
N ASP A 112 -5.26 11.81 -19.74
CA ASP A 112 -5.88 10.66 -19.08
C ASP A 112 -5.37 10.53 -17.64
N VAL A 113 -6.17 9.88 -16.78
CA VAL A 113 -5.86 9.72 -15.36
C VAL A 113 -5.59 8.25 -15.06
N VAL A 114 -4.43 7.98 -14.46
CA VAL A 114 -4.10 6.68 -13.87
C VAL A 114 -4.39 6.74 -12.37
N SER A 115 -5.27 5.86 -11.90
CA SER A 115 -5.64 5.80 -10.48
C SER A 115 -5.20 4.47 -9.88
N ALA A 116 -4.51 4.53 -8.73
CA ALA A 116 -4.15 3.37 -7.93
C ALA A 116 -3.90 3.75 -6.47
N THR A 117 -4.22 2.83 -5.57
CA THR A 117 -3.87 2.98 -4.15
C THR A 117 -2.35 3.05 -3.98
N GLY A 118 -1.89 3.91 -3.10
CA GLY A 118 -0.44 4.09 -2.83
C GLY A 118 0.23 5.16 -3.68
N ILE A 119 -0.44 5.77 -4.66
CA ILE A 119 0.07 6.95 -5.35
C ILE A 119 0.08 8.14 -4.38
N LEU A 120 1.20 8.82 -4.29
CA LEU A 120 1.40 10.05 -3.50
C LEU A 120 1.72 11.22 -4.41
N SER A 121 1.50 12.44 -3.94
CA SER A 121 1.92 13.65 -4.68
C SER A 121 3.44 13.72 -4.91
N THR A 122 4.21 13.03 -4.09
CA THR A 122 5.68 12.91 -4.18
C THR A 122 6.14 11.75 -5.07
N SER A 123 5.25 10.82 -5.47
CA SER A 123 5.62 9.64 -6.25
C SER A 123 6.41 10.00 -7.51
N HIS A 124 7.42 9.20 -7.83
CA HIS A 124 8.09 9.24 -9.12
C HIS A 124 7.30 8.45 -10.15
N VAL A 125 7.10 9.01 -11.35
CA VAL A 125 6.34 8.37 -12.43
C VAL A 125 7.24 8.23 -13.64
N SER A 126 7.37 7.02 -14.16
CA SER A 126 8.06 6.69 -15.40
C SER A 126 7.06 6.17 -16.41
N LEU A 127 7.15 6.65 -17.65
CA LEU A 127 6.33 6.23 -18.78
C LEU A 127 7.23 5.55 -19.80
N GLN A 128 6.80 4.39 -20.30
CA GLN A 128 7.49 3.68 -21.37
C GLN A 128 6.51 3.35 -22.50
N PRO A 129 6.73 3.81 -23.73
CA PRO A 129 5.86 3.51 -24.84
C PRO A 129 5.94 2.02 -25.19
N THR A 130 4.77 1.38 -25.40
CA THR A 130 4.68 -0.05 -25.72
C THR A 130 4.16 -0.34 -27.13
N ASN A 131 3.72 0.70 -27.87
CA ASN A 131 3.35 0.55 -29.27
C ASN A 131 3.85 1.74 -30.13
N ALA A 132 3.72 1.63 -31.43
CA ALA A 132 4.21 2.64 -32.39
C ALA A 132 3.52 4.01 -32.20
N ALA A 133 2.22 4.03 -31.88
CA ALA A 133 1.48 5.26 -31.63
C ALA A 133 2.05 5.98 -30.39
N ALA A 134 2.28 5.26 -29.30
CA ALA A 134 2.89 5.80 -28.09
C ALA A 134 4.33 6.30 -28.35
N ALA A 135 5.14 5.56 -29.10
CA ALA A 135 6.49 5.97 -29.44
C ALA A 135 6.51 7.30 -30.22
N THR A 136 5.57 7.49 -31.14
CA THR A 136 5.47 8.71 -31.93
C THR A 136 5.13 9.94 -31.10
N MET A 137 4.26 9.81 -30.09
CA MET A 137 3.80 10.93 -29.26
C MET A 137 4.59 11.09 -27.95
N PHE A 138 5.56 10.22 -27.69
CA PHE A 138 6.25 10.17 -26.39
C PHE A 138 6.92 11.50 -25.99
N SER A 139 7.52 12.21 -26.95
CA SER A 139 8.16 13.52 -26.70
C SER A 139 7.19 14.61 -26.25
N SER A 140 5.89 14.43 -26.50
CA SER A 140 4.82 15.37 -26.13
C SER A 140 3.94 14.82 -25.02
N THR A 141 4.33 13.70 -24.40
CA THR A 141 3.60 13.04 -23.31
C THR A 141 4.34 13.27 -22.00
N TYR A 142 3.64 13.78 -21.00
CA TYR A 142 4.24 14.10 -19.71
C TYR A 142 3.24 14.02 -18.57
N VAL A 143 3.76 13.86 -17.35
CA VAL A 143 2.95 13.92 -16.12
C VAL A 143 2.64 15.38 -15.81
N SER A 144 1.38 15.75 -15.86
CA SER A 144 0.93 17.13 -15.62
C SER A 144 0.52 17.38 -14.17
N SER A 145 0.04 16.36 -13.46
CA SER A 145 -0.24 16.47 -12.03
C SER A 145 -0.15 15.13 -11.31
N LYS A 146 0.10 15.19 -10.00
CA LYS A 146 0.11 14.05 -9.09
C LYS A 146 -0.68 14.40 -7.84
N ALA A 147 -1.56 13.50 -7.42
CA ALA A 147 -2.34 13.62 -6.19
C ALA A 147 -2.36 12.27 -5.47
N ALA A 148 -2.86 12.25 -4.24
CA ALA A 148 -3.09 11.00 -3.53
C ALA A 148 -4.07 10.13 -4.31
N GLY A 149 -3.65 8.93 -4.69
CA GLY A 149 -4.44 7.97 -5.44
C GLY A 149 -4.50 8.18 -6.96
N SER A 150 -3.87 9.23 -7.53
CA SER A 150 -3.96 9.46 -8.98
C SER A 150 -2.79 10.24 -9.58
N VAL A 151 -2.54 9.98 -10.86
CA VAL A 151 -1.59 10.71 -11.71
C VAL A 151 -2.32 11.11 -12.99
N THR A 152 -2.21 12.37 -13.39
CA THR A 152 -2.72 12.87 -14.67
C THR A 152 -1.58 12.94 -15.67
N ILE A 153 -1.79 12.33 -16.83
CA ILE A 153 -0.82 12.29 -17.93
C ILE A 153 -1.42 13.08 -19.09
N THR A 154 -0.72 14.13 -19.50
CA THR A 154 -1.09 14.95 -20.66
C THR A 154 -0.38 14.41 -21.90
N HIS A 155 -1.12 14.33 -23.03
CA HIS A 155 -0.65 13.77 -24.29
C HIS A 155 -1.42 14.36 -25.48
N PRO A 156 -0.93 14.23 -26.73
CA PRO A 156 -1.71 14.58 -27.90
C PRO A 156 -3.04 13.81 -27.97
N SER A 157 -4.07 14.43 -28.52
CA SER A 157 -5.42 13.84 -28.66
C SER A 157 -5.43 12.70 -29.70
N THR A 158 -4.82 11.57 -29.32
CA THR A 158 -4.70 10.35 -30.16
C THR A 158 -5.05 9.14 -29.30
N ALA A 159 -6.12 8.43 -29.67
CA ALA A 159 -6.52 7.21 -28.99
C ALA A 159 -5.64 6.02 -29.37
N GLY A 160 -5.53 5.06 -28.44
CA GLY A 160 -4.90 3.76 -28.68
C GLY A 160 -3.38 3.74 -28.58
N ALA A 161 -2.74 4.82 -28.15
CA ALA A 161 -1.34 4.77 -27.73
C ALA A 161 -1.25 4.09 -26.35
N THR A 162 -0.34 3.14 -26.20
CA THR A 162 -0.17 2.38 -24.95
C THR A 162 1.18 2.63 -24.31
N PHE A 163 1.17 2.90 -23.01
CA PHE A 163 2.36 3.13 -22.19
C PHE A 163 2.34 2.21 -20.98
N ASP A 164 3.47 1.61 -20.65
CA ASP A 164 3.67 1.11 -19.29
C ASP A 164 3.93 2.29 -18.37
N VAL A 165 3.20 2.30 -17.27
CA VAL A 165 3.29 3.33 -16.24
C VAL A 165 3.86 2.70 -14.99
N ILE A 166 5.04 3.13 -14.57
CA ILE A 166 5.71 2.68 -13.35
C ILE A 166 5.71 3.84 -12.38
N ILE A 167 5.04 3.67 -11.25
CA ILE A 167 4.92 4.69 -10.20
C ILE A 167 5.63 4.17 -8.96
N THR A 168 6.69 4.85 -8.55
CA THR A 168 7.43 4.53 -7.34
C THR A 168 7.04 5.54 -6.24
N PRO A 169 6.33 5.10 -5.19
CA PRO A 169 6.05 5.94 -4.04
C PRO A 169 7.35 6.33 -3.31
N TYR A 170 7.41 7.55 -2.79
CA TYR A 170 8.50 8.03 -1.94
C TYR A 170 7.94 8.50 -0.61
#